data_d057d6b7a0b47d7f4b7edab35df5dc12
#
_entry.id   d057d6b7a0b47d7f4b7edab35df5dc12
#
_cell.length_a   1.000
_cell.length_b   1.000
_cell.length_c   1.000
_cell.angle_alpha   90.00
_cell.angle_beta   90.00
_cell.angle_gamma   90.00
#
_symmetry.space_group_name_H-M   'P 1'
#
loop_
_entity.id
_entity.type
_entity.pdbx_description
1 polymer ?
#
loop_
_entity_poly.entity_id
_entity_poly.type
_entity_poly.pdbx_seq_one_letter_code
_entity_poly.pdbx_strand_id
1 'polypeptide(L)'
;MEKNIVEMKNIKKTFGNVEALRGVNLCLKEGEVLGLVGDNAAGKSTLTKILAGAIEPTEGDIILNGEKVTFKNPADAKSKKIEMVYQDLALCNSIDVSGNIFLGREKVLKILGLKFLKKKEMQKETKEILDDLAIKVKSVSSKVEFLSGGQRQSIAIGKAVASNPKVLIMDEPTSALAVAEVESVLNLINKVKSLKVSVILITHRLQDIFKVCDRIMVLYEGRNVAERKINETNLSEIVSLIVAEH
;
A
#
# COMPACT_ATOMS: atom_id res chain seq x y z
N MET A 1 -18.48 -4.46 17.62
CA MET A 1 -18.15 -5.17 16.36
C MET A 1 -17.07 -4.38 15.64
N GLU A 2 -16.01 -5.05 15.22
CA GLU A 2 -14.97 -4.42 14.41
C GLU A 2 -15.57 -4.00 13.06
N LYS A 3 -15.36 -2.74 12.68
CA LYS A 3 -15.97 -2.16 11.49
C LYS A 3 -15.12 -2.45 10.26
N ASN A 4 -15.72 -2.96 9.20
CA ASN A 4 -15.04 -3.08 7.91
C ASN A 4 -14.91 -1.71 7.25
N ILE A 5 -13.67 -1.35 6.86
CA ILE A 5 -13.40 -0.15 6.08
C ILE A 5 -13.51 -0.42 4.58
N VAL A 6 -13.08 -1.63 4.14
CA VAL A 6 -13.17 -2.09 2.75
C VAL A 6 -13.84 -3.46 2.74
N GLU A 7 -14.77 -3.65 1.82
CA GLU A 7 -15.26 -4.95 1.40
C GLU A 7 -15.23 -5.02 -0.12
N MET A 8 -14.61 -6.05 -0.65
CA MET A 8 -14.64 -6.40 -2.07
C MET A 8 -15.44 -7.71 -2.18
N LYS A 9 -16.51 -7.71 -2.97
CA LYS A 9 -17.44 -8.85 -3.05
C LYS A 9 -17.48 -9.42 -4.46
N ASN A 10 -17.19 -10.71 -4.58
CA ASN A 10 -17.25 -11.49 -5.82
C ASN A 10 -16.49 -10.82 -6.97
N ILE A 11 -15.29 -10.32 -6.68
CA ILE A 11 -14.48 -9.61 -7.68
C ILE A 11 -13.95 -10.57 -8.72
N LYS A 12 -14.34 -10.33 -9.97
CA LYS A 12 -13.82 -11.04 -11.14
C LYS A 12 -13.02 -10.09 -12.02
N LYS A 13 -11.98 -10.60 -12.65
CA LYS A 13 -11.22 -9.87 -13.65
C LYS A 13 -10.70 -10.80 -14.74
N THR A 14 -11.06 -10.48 -15.97
CA THR A 14 -10.60 -11.19 -17.16
C THR A 14 -9.78 -10.25 -18.04
N PHE A 15 -8.66 -10.73 -18.54
CA PHE A 15 -7.80 -10.09 -19.53
C PHE A 15 -7.76 -10.98 -20.78
N GLY A 16 -8.50 -10.60 -21.84
CA GLY A 16 -8.68 -11.48 -22.98
C GLY A 16 -9.27 -12.83 -22.55
N ASN A 17 -8.54 -13.92 -22.73
CA ASN A 17 -8.95 -15.27 -22.34
C ASN A 17 -8.44 -15.70 -20.95
N VAL A 18 -7.75 -14.83 -20.22
CA VAL A 18 -7.18 -15.16 -18.91
C VAL A 18 -8.04 -14.62 -17.80
N GLU A 19 -8.62 -15.48 -16.99
CA GLU A 19 -9.33 -15.11 -15.76
C GLU A 19 -8.32 -14.94 -14.61
N ALA A 20 -7.94 -13.70 -14.34
CA ALA A 20 -7.01 -13.35 -13.28
C ALA A 20 -7.65 -13.35 -11.88
N LEU A 21 -8.96 -13.09 -11.79
CA LEU A 21 -9.74 -13.18 -10.55
C LEU A 21 -11.06 -13.87 -10.86
N ARG A 22 -11.44 -14.82 -10.01
CA ARG A 22 -12.55 -15.75 -10.20
C ARG A 22 -13.59 -15.65 -9.08
N GLY A 23 -13.94 -14.44 -8.67
CA GLY A 23 -14.91 -14.18 -7.61
C GLY A 23 -14.28 -14.04 -6.23
N VAL A 24 -13.19 -13.27 -6.14
CA VAL A 24 -12.47 -13.02 -4.89
C VAL A 24 -13.28 -12.10 -3.96
N ASN A 25 -13.32 -12.47 -2.69
CA ASN A 25 -13.84 -11.64 -1.62
C ASN A 25 -12.68 -11.19 -0.72
N LEU A 26 -12.65 -9.90 -0.37
CA LEU A 26 -11.67 -9.33 0.58
C LEU A 26 -12.40 -8.42 1.56
N CYS A 27 -12.05 -8.56 2.83
CA CYS A 27 -12.53 -7.68 3.88
C CYS A 27 -11.32 -7.13 4.65
N LEU A 28 -11.25 -5.81 4.78
CA LEU A 28 -10.25 -5.10 5.58
C LEU A 28 -10.95 -4.36 6.71
N LYS A 29 -10.50 -4.58 7.94
CA LYS A 29 -11.03 -3.89 9.13
C LYS A 29 -10.32 -2.55 9.36
N GLU A 30 -10.96 -1.65 10.06
CA GLU A 30 -10.38 -0.35 10.40
C GLU A 30 -9.17 -0.51 11.32
N GLY A 31 -8.01 0.06 10.91
CA GLY A 31 -6.75 -0.04 11.64
C GLY A 31 -6.06 -1.40 11.60
N GLU A 32 -6.52 -2.34 10.77
CA GLU A 32 -5.94 -3.65 10.56
C GLU A 32 -4.77 -3.61 9.58
N VAL A 33 -3.80 -4.49 9.76
CA VAL A 33 -2.83 -4.88 8.73
C VAL A 33 -3.18 -6.28 8.21
N LEU A 34 -3.70 -6.34 7.00
CA LEU A 34 -4.02 -7.59 6.30
C LEU A 34 -2.88 -8.00 5.38
N GLY A 35 -2.28 -9.15 5.63
CA GLY A 35 -1.33 -9.78 4.71
C GLY A 35 -2.06 -10.49 3.57
N LEU A 36 -1.70 -10.19 2.33
CA LEU A 36 -2.23 -10.85 1.14
C LEU A 36 -1.12 -11.68 0.51
N VAL A 37 -1.24 -13.00 0.61
CA VAL A 37 -0.22 -13.96 0.16
C VAL A 37 -0.79 -14.93 -0.88
N GLY A 38 0.10 -15.65 -1.55
CA GLY A 38 -0.23 -16.61 -2.60
C GLY A 38 0.92 -16.70 -3.60
N ASP A 39 0.87 -17.65 -4.51
CA ASP A 39 1.87 -17.81 -5.55
C ASP A 39 1.88 -16.67 -6.58
N ASN A 40 2.90 -16.67 -7.43
CA ASN A 40 2.92 -15.79 -8.61
C ASN A 40 1.68 -16.10 -9.47
N ALA A 41 1.07 -15.05 -10.01
CA ALA A 41 -0.20 -15.14 -10.75
C ALA A 41 -1.46 -15.49 -9.91
N ALA A 42 -1.38 -15.62 -8.58
CA ALA A 42 -2.56 -15.85 -7.72
C ALA A 42 -3.62 -14.72 -7.76
N GLY A 43 -3.33 -13.59 -8.42
CA GLY A 43 -4.25 -12.47 -8.57
C GLY A 43 -4.06 -11.32 -7.55
N LYS A 44 -3.08 -11.41 -6.64
CA LYS A 44 -2.84 -10.42 -5.58
C LYS A 44 -2.75 -8.98 -6.10
N SER A 45 -1.78 -8.72 -7.00
CA SER A 45 -1.58 -7.36 -7.55
C SER A 45 -2.75 -6.92 -8.44
N THR A 46 -3.49 -7.83 -9.07
CA THR A 46 -4.72 -7.50 -9.82
C THR A 46 -5.81 -7.01 -8.87
N LEU A 47 -6.03 -7.74 -7.77
CA LEU A 47 -7.03 -7.39 -6.77
C LEU A 47 -6.76 -6.02 -6.13
N THR A 48 -5.50 -5.77 -5.76
CA THR A 48 -5.12 -4.50 -5.13
C THR A 48 -5.09 -3.33 -6.12
N LYS A 49 -4.72 -3.55 -7.39
CA LYS A 49 -4.85 -2.55 -8.45
C LYS A 49 -6.31 -2.18 -8.73
N ILE A 50 -7.25 -3.13 -8.59
CA ILE A 50 -8.68 -2.82 -8.66
C ILE A 50 -9.09 -1.92 -7.51
N LEU A 51 -8.69 -2.22 -6.27
CA LEU A 51 -8.98 -1.38 -5.11
C LEU A 51 -8.33 0.01 -5.21
N ALA A 52 -7.15 0.10 -5.82
CA ALA A 52 -6.45 1.36 -6.08
C ALA A 52 -7.01 2.15 -7.29
N GLY A 53 -8.02 1.63 -7.99
CA GLY A 53 -8.62 2.27 -9.17
C GLY A 53 -7.74 2.27 -10.43
N ALA A 54 -6.65 1.48 -10.44
CA ALA A 54 -5.77 1.35 -11.59
C ALA A 54 -6.32 0.41 -12.67
N ILE A 55 -7.22 -0.48 -12.28
CA ILE A 55 -7.88 -1.47 -13.15
C ILE A 55 -9.35 -1.55 -12.72
N GLU A 56 -10.28 -1.56 -13.68
CA GLU A 56 -11.69 -1.84 -13.38
C GLU A 56 -11.93 -3.35 -13.24
N PRO A 57 -12.75 -3.80 -12.28
CA PRO A 57 -13.19 -5.20 -12.22
C PRO A 57 -14.08 -5.52 -13.43
N THR A 58 -14.13 -6.80 -13.83
CA THR A 58 -15.10 -7.26 -14.83
C THR A 58 -16.49 -7.43 -14.18
N GLU A 59 -16.50 -7.95 -12.96
CA GLU A 59 -17.71 -8.12 -12.12
C GLU A 59 -17.34 -7.93 -10.65
N GLY A 60 -18.37 -7.74 -9.82
CA GLY A 60 -18.26 -7.63 -8.38
C GLY A 60 -18.36 -6.19 -7.88
N ASP A 61 -18.36 -6.04 -6.57
CA ASP A 61 -18.62 -4.78 -5.89
C ASP A 61 -17.51 -4.41 -4.93
N ILE A 62 -17.17 -3.11 -4.91
CA ILE A 62 -16.30 -2.51 -3.89
C ILE A 62 -17.18 -1.68 -2.96
N ILE A 63 -17.06 -1.91 -1.66
CA ILE A 63 -17.80 -1.21 -0.63
C ILE A 63 -16.80 -0.55 0.31
N LEU A 64 -16.92 0.75 0.51
CA LEU A 64 -16.11 1.54 1.44
C LEU A 64 -17.00 2.10 2.55
N ASN A 65 -16.69 1.78 3.80
CA ASN A 65 -17.48 2.21 4.97
C ASN A 65 -18.99 1.92 4.83
N GLY A 66 -19.36 0.82 4.16
CA GLY A 66 -20.74 0.42 3.91
C GLY A 66 -21.38 1.00 2.64
N GLU A 67 -20.69 1.88 1.91
CA GLU A 67 -21.18 2.47 0.67
C GLU A 67 -20.53 1.81 -0.56
N LYS A 68 -21.33 1.42 -1.55
CA LYS A 68 -20.83 0.90 -2.83
C LYS A 68 -20.16 2.02 -3.61
N VAL A 69 -18.93 1.76 -4.09
CA VAL A 69 -18.14 2.70 -4.87
C VAL A 69 -17.64 2.08 -6.16
N THR A 70 -17.38 2.91 -7.15
CA THR A 70 -16.73 2.53 -8.41
C THR A 70 -15.59 3.48 -8.69
N PHE A 71 -14.44 2.94 -9.08
CA PHE A 71 -13.25 3.71 -9.44
C PHE A 71 -12.99 3.55 -10.93
N LYS A 72 -12.93 4.66 -11.65
CA LYS A 72 -12.56 4.71 -13.08
C LYS A 72 -11.06 4.95 -13.30
N ASN A 73 -10.40 5.50 -12.29
CA ASN A 73 -8.99 5.84 -12.32
C ASN A 73 -8.43 5.95 -10.88
N PRO A 74 -7.09 5.97 -10.69
CA PRO A 74 -6.48 6.08 -9.38
C PRO A 74 -6.85 7.36 -8.60
N ALA A 75 -7.22 8.46 -9.28
CA ALA A 75 -7.61 9.69 -8.61
C ALA A 75 -8.95 9.52 -7.85
N ASP A 76 -9.85 8.68 -8.36
CA ASP A 76 -11.11 8.35 -7.67
C ASP A 76 -10.83 7.62 -6.34
N ALA A 77 -9.95 6.61 -6.36
CA ALA A 77 -9.53 5.88 -5.15
C ALA A 77 -8.83 6.81 -4.14
N LYS A 78 -7.93 7.69 -4.62
CA LYS A 78 -7.27 8.70 -3.78
C LYS A 78 -8.25 9.68 -3.15
N SER A 79 -9.29 10.11 -3.88
CA SER A 79 -10.36 10.98 -3.35
C SER A 79 -11.10 10.32 -2.17
N LYS A 80 -11.18 8.99 -2.17
CA LYS A 80 -11.74 8.15 -1.10
C LYS A 80 -10.71 7.73 -0.04
N LYS A 81 -9.50 8.34 -0.05
CA LYS A 81 -8.43 8.08 0.91
C LYS A 81 -7.82 6.68 0.85
N ILE A 82 -7.77 6.12 -0.37
CA ILE A 82 -7.02 4.90 -0.66
C ILE A 82 -5.75 5.30 -1.40
N GLU A 83 -4.59 4.92 -0.88
CA GLU A 83 -3.27 5.13 -1.49
C GLU A 83 -2.59 3.79 -1.73
N MET A 84 -1.73 3.75 -2.74
CA MET A 84 -0.94 2.56 -3.06
C MET A 84 0.53 2.92 -3.23
N VAL A 85 1.39 2.18 -2.53
CA VAL A 85 2.83 2.14 -2.77
C VAL A 85 3.09 0.94 -3.66
N TYR A 86 3.48 1.22 -4.89
CA TYR A 86 3.78 0.21 -5.90
C TYR A 86 5.19 -0.35 -5.69
N GLN A 87 5.46 -1.51 -6.25
CA GLN A 87 6.79 -2.12 -6.28
C GLN A 87 7.82 -1.19 -6.95
N ASP A 88 7.45 -0.51 -8.05
CA ASP A 88 8.17 0.67 -8.54
C ASP A 88 7.69 1.89 -7.74
N LEU A 89 8.59 2.43 -6.93
CA LEU A 89 8.29 3.43 -5.89
C LEU A 89 7.66 4.73 -6.41
N ALA A 90 7.63 4.95 -7.72
CA ALA A 90 7.12 6.16 -8.36
C ALA A 90 7.72 7.45 -7.76
N LEU A 91 9.03 7.40 -7.48
CA LEU A 91 9.82 8.54 -7.02
C LEU A 91 10.62 9.16 -8.19
N CYS A 92 10.69 10.47 -8.23
CA CYS A 92 11.54 11.18 -9.16
C CYS A 92 12.94 11.33 -8.57
N ASN A 93 13.93 10.60 -9.11
CA ASN A 93 15.28 10.56 -8.60
C ASN A 93 15.99 11.92 -8.64
N SER A 94 15.70 12.77 -9.64
CA SER A 94 16.35 14.06 -9.89
C SER A 94 15.89 15.19 -8.97
N ILE A 95 14.76 15.04 -8.26
CA ILE A 95 14.26 16.04 -7.32
C ILE A 95 14.49 15.62 -5.86
N ASP A 96 14.43 16.60 -4.96
CA ASP A 96 14.68 16.38 -3.55
C ASP A 96 13.53 15.62 -2.86
N VAL A 97 13.77 15.17 -1.62
CA VAL A 97 12.79 14.44 -0.80
C VAL A 97 11.51 15.26 -0.65
N SER A 98 11.63 16.55 -0.33
CA SER A 98 10.48 17.43 -0.18
C SER A 98 9.66 17.57 -1.46
N GLY A 99 10.32 17.72 -2.60
CA GLY A 99 9.68 17.73 -3.91
C GLY A 99 8.94 16.42 -4.21
N ASN A 100 9.50 15.27 -3.84
CA ASN A 100 8.84 13.97 -4.01
C ASN A 100 7.61 13.81 -3.12
N ILE A 101 7.69 14.22 -1.84
CA ILE A 101 6.56 14.17 -0.91
C ILE A 101 5.39 15.00 -1.43
N PHE A 102 5.65 16.18 -2.01
CA PHE A 102 4.62 17.08 -2.49
C PHE A 102 4.32 16.97 -4.00
N LEU A 103 4.93 16.02 -4.70
CA LEU A 103 4.73 15.85 -6.14
C LEU A 103 3.25 15.66 -6.50
N GLY A 104 2.72 16.57 -7.35
CA GLY A 104 1.32 16.63 -7.75
C GLY A 104 0.37 17.31 -6.76
N ARG A 105 0.92 17.85 -5.65
CA ARG A 105 0.17 18.64 -4.64
C ARG A 105 1.03 19.75 -4.06
N GLU A 106 1.85 20.37 -4.92
CA GLU A 106 2.80 21.40 -4.56
C GLU A 106 2.09 22.60 -3.92
N LYS A 107 2.68 23.14 -2.85
CA LYS A 107 2.22 24.38 -2.24
C LYS A 107 2.70 25.56 -3.06
N VAL A 108 1.76 26.36 -3.53
CA VAL A 108 2.06 27.51 -4.39
C VAL A 108 1.54 28.82 -3.79
N LEU A 109 2.31 29.88 -3.97
CA LEU A 109 1.89 31.25 -3.75
C LEU A 109 1.58 31.88 -5.12
N LYS A 110 0.41 32.47 -5.29
CA LYS A 110 0.03 33.20 -6.48
C LYS A 110 0.32 34.68 -6.30
N ILE A 111 1.21 35.25 -7.13
CA ILE A 111 1.55 36.67 -7.18
C ILE A 111 1.39 37.16 -8.61
N LEU A 112 0.55 38.14 -8.86
CA LEU A 112 0.30 38.71 -10.18
C LEU A 112 0.01 37.68 -11.27
N GLY A 113 -0.73 36.61 -10.95
CA GLY A 113 -1.07 35.53 -11.87
C GLY A 113 0.02 34.44 -12.02
N LEU A 114 1.23 34.65 -11.52
CA LEU A 114 2.32 33.68 -11.53
C LEU A 114 2.24 32.78 -10.30
N LYS A 115 2.63 31.48 -10.47
CA LYS A 115 2.68 30.50 -9.39
C LYS A 115 4.12 30.27 -8.95
N PHE A 116 4.42 30.55 -7.68
CA PHE A 116 5.73 30.33 -7.06
C PHE A 116 5.62 29.20 -6.02
N LEU A 117 6.57 28.27 -6.01
CA LEU A 117 6.61 27.18 -5.03
C LEU A 117 6.97 27.73 -3.66
N LYS A 118 6.19 27.37 -2.64
CA LYS A 118 6.48 27.63 -1.23
C LYS A 118 7.48 26.59 -0.69
N LYS A 119 8.69 26.55 -1.26
CA LYS A 119 9.67 25.49 -1.00
C LYS A 119 10.01 25.34 0.49
N LYS A 120 10.19 26.42 1.23
CA LYS A 120 10.50 26.38 2.67
C LYS A 120 9.37 25.77 3.49
N GLU A 121 8.12 26.09 3.15
CA GLU A 121 6.92 25.53 3.82
C GLU A 121 6.82 24.02 3.55
N MET A 122 7.01 23.59 2.29
CA MET A 122 7.04 22.17 1.90
C MET A 122 8.15 21.41 2.64
N GLN A 123 9.36 21.98 2.75
CA GLN A 123 10.48 21.38 3.47
C GLN A 123 10.21 21.22 4.98
N LYS A 124 9.60 22.23 5.60
CA LYS A 124 9.22 22.18 7.03
C LYS A 124 8.21 21.06 7.27
N GLU A 125 7.13 21.02 6.51
CA GLU A 125 6.09 20.01 6.63
C GLU A 125 6.60 18.60 6.28
N THR A 126 7.47 18.49 5.27
CA THR A 126 8.14 17.21 4.97
C THR A 126 8.90 16.71 6.18
N LYS A 127 9.65 17.59 6.86
CA LYS A 127 10.41 17.20 8.05
C LYS A 127 9.47 16.71 9.15
N GLU A 128 8.38 17.41 9.42
CA GLU A 128 7.36 17.01 10.39
C GLU A 128 6.79 15.61 10.07
N ILE A 129 6.40 15.36 8.81
CA ILE A 129 5.91 14.05 8.36
C ILE A 129 6.95 12.95 8.58
N LEU A 130 8.22 13.21 8.21
CA LEU A 130 9.28 12.20 8.36
C LEU A 130 9.62 11.94 9.83
N ASP A 131 9.63 12.96 10.68
CA ASP A 131 9.84 12.84 12.12
C ASP A 131 8.70 12.03 12.76
N ASP A 132 7.44 12.31 12.42
CA ASP A 132 6.26 11.58 12.89
C ASP A 132 6.31 10.09 12.51
N LEU A 133 6.86 9.78 11.36
CA LEU A 133 7.01 8.41 10.86
C LEU A 133 8.35 7.77 11.29
N ALA A 134 9.20 8.46 12.05
CA ALA A 134 10.55 8.04 12.42
C ALA A 134 11.44 7.71 11.21
N ILE A 135 11.23 8.36 10.06
CA ILE A 135 12.01 8.18 8.84
C ILE A 135 13.25 9.07 8.91
N LYS A 136 14.44 8.45 8.86
CA LYS A 136 15.73 9.17 8.96
C LYS A 136 16.31 9.42 7.59
N VAL A 137 16.45 10.69 7.22
CA VAL A 137 17.20 11.16 6.05
C VAL A 137 18.22 12.24 6.47
N LYS A 138 19.31 12.35 5.74
CA LYS A 138 20.33 13.37 6.03
C LYS A 138 19.78 14.79 5.88
N SER A 139 18.96 15.03 4.88
CA SER A 139 18.29 16.31 4.61
C SER A 139 17.06 16.09 3.73
N VAL A 140 15.98 16.82 3.98
CA VAL A 140 14.79 16.84 3.10
C VAL A 140 15.07 17.51 1.75
N SER A 141 16.19 18.23 1.63
CA SER A 141 16.69 18.83 0.37
C SER A 141 17.65 17.91 -0.39
N SER A 142 17.97 16.72 0.13
CA SER A 142 18.76 15.73 -0.61
C SER A 142 17.94 15.16 -1.75
N LYS A 143 18.56 15.01 -2.94
CA LYS A 143 17.93 14.32 -4.05
C LYS A 143 17.74 12.84 -3.74
N VAL A 144 16.65 12.25 -4.24
CA VAL A 144 16.29 10.85 -3.99
C VAL A 144 17.32 9.89 -4.59
N GLU A 145 18.02 10.24 -5.66
CA GLU A 145 19.09 9.42 -6.26
C GLU A 145 20.23 9.08 -5.29
N PHE A 146 20.46 9.90 -4.26
CA PHE A 146 21.52 9.68 -3.25
C PHE A 146 21.06 8.89 -2.02
N LEU A 147 19.83 8.42 -2.00
CA LEU A 147 19.27 7.64 -0.90
C LEU A 147 19.50 6.15 -1.13
N SER A 148 19.65 5.39 -0.03
CA SER A 148 19.65 3.93 -0.08
C SER A 148 18.29 3.37 -0.51
N GLY A 149 18.23 2.07 -0.88
CA GLY A 149 17.00 1.39 -1.24
C GLY A 149 15.92 1.51 -0.16
N GLY A 150 16.29 1.21 1.09
CA GLY A 150 15.40 1.32 2.24
C GLY A 150 14.94 2.75 2.54
N GLN A 151 15.82 3.73 2.35
CA GLN A 151 15.44 5.14 2.48
C GLN A 151 14.46 5.56 1.40
N ARG A 152 14.67 5.17 0.14
CA ARG A 152 13.72 5.41 -0.95
C ARG A 152 12.38 4.77 -0.68
N GLN A 153 12.36 3.52 -0.21
CA GLN A 153 11.13 2.83 0.19
C GLN A 153 10.39 3.60 1.29
N SER A 154 11.12 4.02 2.34
CA SER A 154 10.53 4.80 3.43
C SER A 154 9.96 6.14 2.95
N ILE A 155 10.62 6.83 2.02
CA ILE A 155 10.10 8.06 1.41
C ILE A 155 8.84 7.80 0.57
N ALA A 156 8.77 6.69 -0.18
CA ALA A 156 7.57 6.32 -0.93
C ALA A 156 6.37 6.07 0.00
N ILE A 157 6.59 5.38 1.12
CA ILE A 157 5.58 5.20 2.17
C ILE A 157 5.20 6.54 2.80
N GLY A 158 6.19 7.38 3.16
CA GLY A 158 5.96 8.72 3.70
C GLY A 158 5.16 9.61 2.76
N LYS A 159 5.42 9.56 1.44
CA LYS A 159 4.66 10.26 0.39
C LYS A 159 3.19 9.82 0.38
N ALA A 160 2.92 8.52 0.50
CA ALA A 160 1.57 7.99 0.56
C ALA A 160 0.85 8.40 1.86
N VAL A 161 1.51 8.29 3.01
CA VAL A 161 0.95 8.69 4.32
C VAL A 161 0.68 10.18 4.42
N ALA A 162 1.51 11.01 3.76
CA ALA A 162 1.34 12.46 3.72
C ALA A 162 0.02 12.93 3.05
N SER A 163 -0.71 12.05 2.34
CA SER A 163 -2.07 12.33 1.85
C SER A 163 -3.16 12.06 2.90
N ASN A 164 -2.77 11.63 4.10
CA ASN A 164 -3.66 11.21 5.18
C ASN A 164 -4.67 10.12 4.72
N PRO A 165 -4.16 8.96 4.26
CA PRO A 165 -5.00 7.89 3.77
C PRO A 165 -5.73 7.19 4.92
N LYS A 166 -6.88 6.56 4.62
CA LYS A 166 -7.55 5.62 5.50
C LYS A 166 -7.12 4.18 5.20
N VAL A 167 -6.78 3.92 3.94
CA VAL A 167 -6.30 2.62 3.46
C VAL A 167 -5.00 2.82 2.70
N LEU A 168 -3.97 2.06 3.05
CA LEU A 168 -2.69 2.04 2.39
C LEU A 168 -2.39 0.64 1.88
N ILE A 169 -2.22 0.51 0.58
CA ILE A 169 -1.81 -0.73 -0.08
C ILE A 169 -0.30 -0.67 -0.29
N MET A 170 0.42 -1.72 0.08
CA MET A 170 1.86 -1.84 -0.14
C MET A 170 2.15 -3.12 -0.92
N ASP A 171 2.67 -2.96 -2.14
CA ASP A 171 3.00 -4.08 -3.03
C ASP A 171 4.51 -4.35 -2.97
N GLU A 172 4.88 -5.48 -2.33
CA GLU A 172 6.27 -5.96 -2.18
C GLU A 172 7.25 -4.93 -1.56
N PRO A 173 6.92 -4.28 -0.43
CA PRO A 173 7.72 -3.15 0.08
C PRO A 173 9.11 -3.54 0.59
N THR A 174 9.41 -4.83 0.74
CA THR A 174 10.68 -5.34 1.29
C THR A 174 11.47 -6.19 0.30
N SER A 175 10.99 -6.38 -0.94
CA SER A 175 11.51 -7.40 -1.87
C SER A 175 12.98 -7.19 -2.29
N ALA A 176 13.44 -5.95 -2.42
CA ALA A 176 14.78 -5.60 -2.91
C ALA A 176 15.68 -4.98 -1.84
N LEU A 177 15.39 -5.22 -0.56
CA LEU A 177 16.08 -4.55 0.55
C LEU A 177 17.02 -5.48 1.30
N ALA A 178 18.11 -4.91 1.83
CA ALA A 178 18.99 -5.59 2.78
C ALA A 178 18.27 -5.83 4.12
N VAL A 179 18.73 -6.83 4.90
CA VAL A 179 18.05 -7.27 6.13
C VAL A 179 17.79 -6.10 7.11
N ALA A 180 18.77 -5.22 7.31
CA ALA A 180 18.59 -4.06 8.21
C ALA A 180 17.57 -3.03 7.68
N GLU A 181 17.44 -2.89 6.37
CA GLU A 181 16.48 -2.00 5.73
C GLU A 181 15.06 -2.58 5.83
N VAL A 182 14.92 -3.91 5.71
CA VAL A 182 13.64 -4.61 5.91
C VAL A 182 13.06 -4.32 7.28
N GLU A 183 13.85 -4.47 8.35
CA GLU A 183 13.38 -4.17 9.73
C GLU A 183 12.92 -2.71 9.86
N SER A 184 13.62 -1.78 9.22
CA SER A 184 13.23 -0.36 9.22
C SER A 184 11.88 -0.14 8.56
N VAL A 185 11.61 -0.84 7.43
CA VAL A 185 10.31 -0.76 6.72
C VAL A 185 9.19 -1.43 7.52
N LEU A 186 9.45 -2.57 8.16
CA LEU A 186 8.46 -3.25 9.01
C LEU A 186 8.08 -2.38 10.23
N ASN A 187 9.06 -1.73 10.85
CA ASN A 187 8.80 -0.78 11.93
C ASN A 187 7.97 0.42 11.45
N LEU A 188 8.22 0.89 10.22
CA LEU A 188 7.42 1.96 9.61
C LEU A 188 5.98 1.50 9.35
N ILE A 189 5.74 0.26 8.91
CA ILE A 189 4.39 -0.30 8.75
C ILE A 189 3.64 -0.31 10.10
N ASN A 190 4.31 -0.74 11.18
CA ASN A 190 3.74 -0.69 12.53
C ASN A 190 3.42 0.75 12.98
N LYS A 191 4.28 1.70 12.61
CA LYS A 191 4.03 3.12 12.89
C LYS A 191 2.80 3.64 12.13
N VAL A 192 2.66 3.30 10.85
CA VAL A 192 1.49 3.63 10.02
C VAL A 192 0.21 3.05 10.63
N LYS A 193 0.24 1.78 11.07
CA LYS A 193 -0.86 1.15 11.81
C LYS A 193 -1.24 1.93 13.07
N SER A 194 -0.25 2.40 13.84
CA SER A 194 -0.49 3.19 15.06
C SER A 194 -1.22 4.52 14.79
N LEU A 195 -1.11 5.05 13.57
CA LEU A 195 -1.86 6.23 13.10
C LEU A 195 -3.29 5.87 12.65
N LYS A 196 -3.76 4.64 12.91
CA LYS A 196 -5.09 4.13 12.52
C LYS A 196 -5.31 4.05 11.01
N VAL A 197 -4.24 3.94 10.24
CA VAL A 197 -4.31 3.63 8.81
C VAL A 197 -4.44 2.11 8.66
N SER A 198 -5.44 1.67 7.91
CA SER A 198 -5.62 0.25 7.56
C SER A 198 -4.69 -0.12 6.41
N VAL A 199 -4.00 -1.25 6.50
CA VAL A 199 -2.96 -1.62 5.54
C VAL A 199 -3.28 -2.94 4.87
N ILE A 200 -3.11 -3.02 3.54
CA ILE A 200 -3.00 -4.29 2.81
C ILE A 200 -1.54 -4.45 2.41
N LEU A 201 -0.89 -5.48 2.94
CA LEU A 201 0.50 -5.80 2.67
C LEU A 201 0.61 -7.02 1.76
N ILE A 202 1.13 -6.83 0.54
CA ILE A 202 1.48 -7.92 -0.35
C ILE A 202 2.97 -8.18 -0.20
N THR A 203 3.35 -9.41 0.08
CA THR A 203 4.74 -9.86 0.06
C THR A 203 4.83 -11.37 -0.11
N HIS A 204 5.90 -11.83 -0.75
CA HIS A 204 6.28 -13.23 -0.80
C HIS A 204 7.13 -13.66 0.41
N ARG A 205 7.57 -12.69 1.24
CA ARG A 205 8.35 -12.92 2.47
C ARG A 205 7.39 -13.18 3.65
N LEU A 206 6.97 -14.42 3.84
CA LEU A 206 6.01 -14.78 4.87
C LEU A 206 6.46 -14.35 6.28
N GLN A 207 7.77 -14.36 6.55
CA GLN A 207 8.31 -13.89 7.84
C GLN A 207 7.96 -12.43 8.14
N ASP A 208 7.86 -11.57 7.11
CA ASP A 208 7.49 -10.16 7.28
C ASP A 208 6.02 -10.05 7.70
N ILE A 209 5.15 -10.91 7.12
CA ILE A 209 3.73 -11.01 7.46
C ILE A 209 3.54 -11.31 8.95
N PHE A 210 4.25 -12.33 9.47
CA PHE A 210 4.14 -12.71 10.88
C PHE A 210 4.64 -11.64 11.86
N LYS A 211 5.42 -10.65 11.38
CA LYS A 211 5.92 -9.55 12.21
C LYS A 211 4.97 -8.37 12.33
N VAL A 212 4.15 -8.12 11.30
CA VAL A 212 3.38 -6.85 11.24
C VAL A 212 1.90 -7.02 10.97
N CYS A 213 1.44 -8.16 10.42
CA CYS A 213 0.04 -8.36 10.09
C CYS A 213 -0.78 -8.86 11.29
N ASP A 214 -2.07 -8.58 11.27
CA ASP A 214 -3.05 -9.11 12.21
C ASP A 214 -3.71 -10.38 11.66
N ARG A 215 -3.88 -10.42 10.34
CA ARG A 215 -4.56 -11.49 9.61
C ARG A 215 -3.90 -11.72 8.26
N ILE A 216 -3.96 -12.95 7.77
CA ILE A 216 -3.48 -13.38 6.46
C ILE A 216 -4.67 -13.83 5.63
N MET A 217 -4.69 -13.45 4.37
CA MET A 217 -5.55 -13.96 3.34
C MET A 217 -4.69 -14.65 2.26
N VAL A 218 -5.00 -15.90 1.96
CA VAL A 218 -4.29 -16.70 0.95
C VAL A 218 -5.11 -16.73 -0.32
N LEU A 219 -4.49 -16.34 -1.44
CA LEU A 219 -5.05 -16.47 -2.78
C LEU A 219 -4.31 -17.55 -3.56
N TYR A 220 -5.08 -18.30 -4.34
CA TYR A 220 -4.57 -19.25 -5.32
C TYR A 220 -5.43 -19.20 -6.59
N GLU A 221 -4.81 -19.08 -7.77
CA GLU A 221 -5.47 -19.02 -9.08
C GLU A 221 -6.71 -18.12 -9.15
N GLY A 222 -6.62 -16.93 -8.57
CA GLY A 222 -7.71 -15.95 -8.58
C GLY A 222 -8.88 -16.26 -7.64
N ARG A 223 -8.69 -17.13 -6.64
CA ARG A 223 -9.70 -17.51 -5.64
C ARG A 223 -9.18 -17.34 -4.23
N ASN A 224 -10.09 -17.16 -3.28
CA ASN A 224 -9.78 -17.27 -1.86
C ASN A 224 -9.56 -18.74 -1.49
N VAL A 225 -8.45 -19.04 -0.83
CA VAL A 225 -8.16 -20.37 -0.28
C VAL A 225 -8.42 -20.39 1.21
N ALA A 226 -7.86 -19.43 1.93
CA ALA A 226 -7.97 -19.38 3.38
C ALA A 226 -7.83 -17.95 3.92
N GLU A 227 -8.39 -17.73 5.09
CA GLU A 227 -8.09 -16.58 5.95
C GLU A 227 -7.72 -17.08 7.34
N ARG A 228 -6.68 -16.51 7.94
CA ARG A 228 -6.19 -16.87 9.28
C ARG A 228 -5.80 -15.62 10.06
N LYS A 229 -6.06 -15.60 11.36
CA LYS A 229 -5.41 -14.62 12.22
C LYS A 229 -3.98 -15.08 12.51
N ILE A 230 -3.07 -14.11 12.62
CA ILE A 230 -1.63 -14.41 12.82
C ILE A 230 -1.39 -15.27 14.07
N ASN A 231 -2.12 -15.02 15.14
CA ASN A 231 -1.99 -15.75 16.42
C ASN A 231 -2.64 -17.15 16.40
N GLU A 232 -3.37 -17.51 15.35
CA GLU A 232 -4.08 -18.78 15.20
C GLU A 232 -3.46 -19.69 14.11
N THR A 233 -2.32 -19.29 13.52
CA THR A 233 -1.64 -20.01 12.43
C THR A 233 -0.12 -20.00 12.60
N ASN A 234 0.56 -20.72 11.72
CA ASN A 234 2.02 -20.76 11.68
C ASN A 234 2.54 -20.76 10.22
N LEU A 235 3.85 -20.55 10.08
CA LEU A 235 4.50 -20.47 8.77
C LEU A 235 4.27 -21.74 7.92
N SER A 236 4.37 -22.92 8.52
CA SER A 236 4.22 -24.21 7.82
C SER A 236 2.80 -24.38 7.28
N GLU A 237 1.76 -24.00 8.04
CA GLU A 237 0.37 -24.03 7.58
C GLU A 237 0.18 -23.09 6.38
N ILE A 238 0.67 -21.86 6.46
CA ILE A 238 0.52 -20.89 5.36
C ILE A 238 1.25 -21.35 4.11
N VAL A 239 2.47 -21.88 4.24
CA VAL A 239 3.20 -22.49 3.11
C VAL A 239 2.39 -23.62 2.48
N SER A 240 1.84 -24.52 3.29
CA SER A 240 1.00 -25.61 2.77
C SER A 240 -0.23 -25.11 2.03
N LEU A 241 -0.88 -24.05 2.51
CA LEU A 241 -2.03 -23.44 1.85
C LEU A 241 -1.69 -22.73 0.53
N ILE A 242 -0.45 -22.25 0.36
CA ILE A 242 0.02 -21.63 -0.89
C ILE A 242 0.38 -22.68 -1.93
N VAL A 243 0.95 -23.82 -1.50
CA VAL A 243 1.52 -24.84 -2.39
C VAL A 243 0.53 -25.98 -2.68
N ALA A 244 -0.49 -26.15 -1.83
CA ALA A 244 -1.49 -27.21 -2.05
C ALA A 244 -2.20 -27.01 -3.39
N GLU A 245 -2.23 -28.06 -4.20
CA GLU A 245 -3.11 -28.13 -5.37
C GLU A 245 -4.57 -28.17 -4.88
N HIS A 246 -5.35 -27.16 -5.25
CA HIS A 246 -6.76 -26.98 -4.86
C HIS A 246 -7.73 -27.29 -5.99
#